data_916a6f0e94e93eac0ed6399d5d4ce733
#
_entry.id   916a6f0e94e93eac0ed6399d5d4ce733
#
_cell.length_a   1.000
_cell.length_b   1.000
_cell.length_c   1.000
_cell.angle_alpha   90.00
_cell.angle_beta   90.00
_cell.angle_gamma   90.00
#
_symmetry.space_group_name_H-M   'P 1'
#
loop_
_entity.id
_entity.type
_entity.pdbx_description
1 polymer ?
#
loop_
_entity_poly.entity_id
_entity_poly.type
_entity_poly.pdbx_seq_one_letter_code
_entity_poly.pdbx_strand_id
1 'polypeptide(L)'
;MALAMLPVAEEYKKILLVEPAVADSITGDKWNRYIFRTGRSSSQDAISNAVAVGKKGNVIATLAQDYAFGRDGVAAFKAALAEAHSDAKVVFEEYAPFATTDFTASAQRLFDALKDRPGRKIIAIIWAGPSPLAEIADFKPERYGIALSPGGNILPVMKQYRPFPGREGAIYYYYGFPKNAMNDWLVTEHQKRFNMPPDFFTCGGMAAASAVVTAVNKAGGTDTEKLIAAMEGMEFDTPKGRMVFRKDDHQALQSMYVFKVKSDGKDEWDLLDLVREITISELPVPIRNKR
;
A
#
# COMPACT_ATOMS: atom_id res chain seq x y z
N MET A 1 -7.93 -15.85 2.78
CA MET A 1 -8.80 -16.23 1.63
C MET A 1 -8.01 -16.29 0.32
N ALA A 2 -7.33 -15.22 -0.18
CA ALA A 2 -6.62 -15.29 -1.46
C ALA A 2 -5.64 -16.48 -1.56
N LEU A 3 -4.79 -16.69 -0.55
CA LEU A 3 -3.82 -17.81 -0.54
C LEU A 3 -4.45 -19.19 -0.70
N ALA A 4 -5.67 -19.39 -0.19
CA ALA A 4 -6.38 -20.67 -0.35
C ALA A 4 -6.92 -20.90 -1.78
N MET A 5 -7.04 -19.84 -2.58
CA MET A 5 -7.48 -19.92 -3.98
C MET A 5 -6.35 -20.21 -4.96
N LEU A 6 -5.08 -20.00 -4.56
CA LEU A 6 -3.95 -20.18 -5.48
C LEU A 6 -3.83 -21.63 -6.00
N PRO A 7 -3.87 -22.68 -5.16
CA PRO A 7 -3.83 -24.06 -5.66
C PRO A 7 -5.07 -24.43 -6.47
N VAL A 8 -6.24 -23.85 -6.18
CA VAL A 8 -7.47 -24.08 -6.96
C VAL A 8 -7.30 -23.56 -8.39
N ALA A 9 -6.72 -22.34 -8.56
CA ALA A 9 -6.43 -21.80 -9.88
C ALA A 9 -5.51 -22.73 -10.70
N GLU A 10 -4.53 -23.34 -10.07
CA GLU A 10 -3.61 -24.29 -10.69
C GLU A 10 -4.32 -25.61 -11.06
N GLU A 11 -5.08 -26.18 -10.13
CA GLU A 11 -5.85 -27.41 -10.33
C GLU A 11 -6.79 -27.30 -11.53
N TYR A 12 -7.55 -26.18 -11.60
CA TYR A 12 -8.51 -25.96 -12.69
C TYR A 12 -7.90 -25.31 -13.94
N LYS A 13 -6.60 -24.97 -13.91
CA LYS A 13 -5.88 -24.31 -15.02
C LYS A 13 -6.61 -23.03 -15.46
N LYS A 14 -7.03 -22.21 -14.50
CA LYS A 14 -7.74 -20.95 -14.73
C LYS A 14 -6.97 -19.79 -14.10
N ILE A 15 -6.96 -18.66 -14.82
CA ILE A 15 -6.33 -17.45 -14.31
C ILE A 15 -7.10 -16.96 -13.08
N LEU A 16 -6.37 -16.70 -11.99
CA LEU A 16 -6.83 -15.96 -10.84
C LEU A 16 -6.16 -14.58 -10.85
N LEU A 17 -6.97 -13.56 -11.11
CA LEU A 17 -6.54 -12.17 -11.00
C LEU A 17 -6.82 -11.67 -9.59
N VAL A 18 -5.77 -11.36 -8.83
CA VAL A 18 -5.86 -11.01 -7.41
C VAL A 18 -5.93 -9.51 -7.23
N GLU A 19 -7.01 -9.06 -6.61
CA GLU A 19 -7.27 -7.69 -6.14
C GLU A 19 -8.20 -7.78 -4.92
N PRO A 20 -7.98 -7.12 -3.80
CA PRO A 20 -6.85 -6.25 -3.40
C PRO A 20 -5.88 -6.92 -2.41
N ALA A 21 -5.79 -8.24 -2.35
CA ALA A 21 -4.97 -8.94 -1.36
C ALA A 21 -3.48 -8.67 -1.55
N VAL A 22 -2.79 -8.28 -0.46
CA VAL A 22 -1.45 -7.68 -0.53
C VAL A 22 -0.30 -8.60 -0.09
N ALA A 23 -0.56 -9.76 0.53
CA ALA A 23 0.52 -10.64 1.01
C ALA A 23 1.55 -10.94 -0.10
N ASP A 24 2.83 -10.77 0.20
CA ASP A 24 3.91 -10.96 -0.77
C ASP A 24 3.97 -12.40 -1.29
N SER A 25 3.60 -13.38 -0.46
CA SER A 25 3.57 -14.78 -0.82
C SER A 25 2.66 -15.12 -2.01
N ILE A 26 1.67 -14.26 -2.34
CA ILE A 26 0.74 -14.47 -3.47
C ILE A 26 1.49 -14.51 -4.80
N THR A 27 2.42 -13.59 -5.02
CA THR A 27 3.30 -13.53 -6.19
C THR A 27 4.74 -13.96 -5.84
N GLY A 28 4.94 -14.48 -4.61
CA GLY A 28 6.19 -15.03 -4.08
C GLY A 28 6.17 -16.56 -4.02
N ASP A 29 6.47 -17.12 -2.86
CA ASP A 29 6.66 -18.56 -2.63
C ASP A 29 5.40 -19.42 -2.87
N LYS A 30 4.20 -18.84 -2.89
CA LYS A 30 2.93 -19.50 -3.18
C LYS A 30 2.46 -19.27 -4.62
N TRP A 31 3.22 -18.56 -5.43
CA TRP A 31 2.86 -18.27 -6.81
C TRP A 31 2.83 -19.54 -7.67
N ASN A 32 1.92 -19.57 -8.62
CA ASN A 32 1.93 -20.45 -9.77
C ASN A 32 1.59 -19.66 -11.04
N ARG A 33 1.83 -20.21 -12.21
CA ARG A 33 1.71 -19.51 -13.50
C ARG A 33 0.31 -18.95 -13.83
N TYR A 34 -0.73 -19.40 -13.15
CA TYR A 34 -2.11 -18.94 -13.33
C TYR A 34 -2.44 -17.72 -12.48
N ILE A 35 -1.53 -17.27 -11.60
CA ILE A 35 -1.75 -16.15 -10.68
C ILE A 35 -1.22 -14.87 -11.29
N PHE A 36 -2.09 -13.87 -11.41
CA PHE A 36 -1.76 -12.48 -11.72
C PHE A 36 -2.29 -11.59 -10.61
N ARG A 37 -1.59 -10.51 -10.30
CA ARG A 37 -2.05 -9.56 -9.29
C ARG A 37 -1.96 -8.13 -9.80
N THR A 38 -3.12 -7.46 -9.93
CA THR A 38 -3.22 -6.02 -10.19
C THR A 38 -3.07 -5.19 -8.94
N GLY A 39 -3.49 -5.73 -7.79
CA GLY A 39 -3.30 -5.10 -6.50
C GLY A 39 -1.82 -4.88 -6.15
N ARG A 40 -1.57 -3.92 -5.30
CA ARG A 40 -0.24 -3.72 -4.75
C ARG A 40 0.17 -4.88 -3.84
N SER A 41 1.46 -5.01 -3.58
CA SER A 41 2.00 -5.96 -2.61
C SER A 41 2.34 -5.27 -1.28
N SER A 42 2.51 -6.05 -0.20
CA SER A 42 3.04 -5.54 1.08
C SER A 42 4.41 -4.90 0.91
N SER A 43 5.25 -5.44 0.03
CA SER A 43 6.54 -4.82 -0.33
C SER A 43 6.36 -3.46 -0.99
N GLN A 44 5.40 -3.28 -1.91
CA GLN A 44 5.14 -1.97 -2.52
C GLN A 44 4.68 -0.94 -1.49
N ASP A 45 3.76 -1.31 -0.59
CA ASP A 45 3.33 -0.44 0.52
C ASP A 45 4.51 -0.07 1.42
N ALA A 46 5.33 -1.05 1.79
CA ALA A 46 6.46 -0.85 2.70
C ALA A 46 7.56 0.00 2.10
N ILE A 47 7.95 -0.26 0.84
CA ILE A 47 8.97 0.55 0.13
C ILE A 47 8.49 1.99 0.00
N SER A 48 7.23 2.22 -0.38
CA SER A 48 6.70 3.57 -0.50
C SER A 48 6.66 4.32 0.83
N ASN A 49 6.31 3.64 1.93
CA ASN A 49 6.39 4.23 3.27
C ASN A 49 7.84 4.48 3.71
N ALA A 50 8.77 3.57 3.39
CA ALA A 50 10.20 3.80 3.64
C ALA A 50 10.72 5.03 2.90
N VAL A 51 10.30 5.24 1.65
CA VAL A 51 10.62 6.47 0.87
C VAL A 51 10.03 7.72 1.54
N ALA A 52 8.82 7.65 2.09
CA ALA A 52 8.18 8.79 2.75
C ALA A 52 8.93 9.21 4.02
N VAL A 53 9.36 8.24 4.86
CA VAL A 53 9.91 8.52 6.19
C VAL A 53 11.39 8.14 6.36
N GLY A 54 12.01 7.50 5.38
CA GLY A 54 13.41 7.05 5.42
C GLY A 54 14.44 8.15 5.21
N LYS A 55 14.20 9.36 5.75
CA LYS A 55 15.11 10.50 5.62
C LYS A 55 16.30 10.35 6.57
N LYS A 56 17.47 10.88 6.15
CA LYS A 56 18.71 10.86 6.94
C LYS A 56 18.48 11.34 8.38
N GLY A 57 18.98 10.56 9.34
CA GLY A 57 18.90 10.88 10.76
C GLY A 57 17.55 10.58 11.42
N ASN A 58 16.59 10.00 10.70
CA ASN A 58 15.34 9.56 11.30
C ASN A 58 15.55 8.27 12.12
N VAL A 59 14.91 8.23 13.29
CA VAL A 59 14.86 7.05 14.16
C VAL A 59 13.42 6.59 14.21
N ILE A 60 13.18 5.34 13.83
CA ILE A 60 11.85 4.83 13.54
C ILE A 60 11.52 3.66 14.49
N ALA A 61 10.35 3.68 15.09
CA ALA A 61 9.70 2.49 15.64
C ALA A 61 8.51 2.14 14.74
N THR A 62 8.19 0.86 14.61
CA THR A 62 7.02 0.42 13.84
C THR A 62 5.93 -0.06 14.79
N LEU A 63 4.66 0.26 14.48
CA LEU A 63 3.48 -0.34 15.06
C LEU A 63 2.75 -1.10 13.95
N ALA A 64 2.65 -2.40 14.05
CA ALA A 64 2.06 -3.24 13.02
C ALA A 64 1.07 -4.26 13.61
N GLN A 65 0.13 -4.70 12.78
CA GLN A 65 -0.76 -5.80 13.14
C GLN A 65 -0.01 -7.13 13.18
N ASP A 66 -0.31 -7.96 14.18
CA ASP A 66 0.35 -9.25 14.42
C ASP A 66 -0.23 -10.37 13.55
N TYR A 67 -0.08 -10.24 12.23
CA TYR A 67 -0.33 -11.30 11.24
C TYR A 67 0.52 -11.06 9.99
N ALA A 68 0.38 -11.93 8.96
CA ALA A 68 1.25 -11.91 7.77
C ALA A 68 1.43 -10.53 7.13
N PHE A 69 0.33 -9.75 6.98
CA PHE A 69 0.40 -8.39 6.43
C PHE A 69 1.36 -7.47 7.22
N GLY A 70 1.19 -7.40 8.55
CA GLY A 70 2.01 -6.51 9.37
C GLY A 70 3.47 -6.97 9.47
N ARG A 71 3.70 -8.28 9.63
CA ARG A 71 5.05 -8.85 9.72
C ARG A 71 5.81 -8.73 8.40
N ASP A 72 5.18 -9.08 7.27
CA ASP A 72 5.76 -8.91 5.93
C ASP A 72 6.01 -7.42 5.64
N GLY A 73 5.06 -6.55 6.04
CA GLY A 73 5.18 -5.11 5.87
C GLY A 73 6.38 -4.52 6.62
N VAL A 74 6.58 -4.90 7.88
CA VAL A 74 7.76 -4.44 8.67
C VAL A 74 9.07 -4.97 8.07
N ALA A 75 9.11 -6.25 7.69
CA ALA A 75 10.29 -6.85 7.07
C ALA A 75 10.65 -6.14 5.76
N ALA A 76 9.66 -5.89 4.89
CA ALA A 76 9.87 -5.18 3.63
C ALA A 76 10.25 -3.71 3.84
N PHE A 77 9.68 -3.04 4.84
CA PHE A 77 10.04 -1.66 5.22
C PHE A 77 11.53 -1.56 5.63
N LYS A 78 12.00 -2.48 6.46
CA LYS A 78 13.41 -2.54 6.87
C LYS A 78 14.34 -2.83 5.70
N ALA A 79 13.97 -3.78 4.84
CA ALA A 79 14.73 -4.10 3.63
C ALA A 79 14.82 -2.88 2.69
N ALA A 80 13.73 -2.16 2.49
CA ALA A 80 13.71 -0.96 1.66
C ALA A 80 14.60 0.17 2.21
N LEU A 81 14.61 0.38 3.52
CA LEU A 81 15.53 1.34 4.15
C LEU A 81 17.00 0.96 3.92
N ALA A 82 17.33 -0.33 4.02
CA ALA A 82 18.68 -0.84 3.79
C ALA A 82 19.11 -0.70 2.32
N GLU A 83 18.25 -1.05 1.37
CA GLU A 83 18.51 -0.93 -0.08
C GLU A 83 18.68 0.53 -0.52
N ALA A 84 17.91 1.44 0.07
CA ALA A 84 18.05 2.88 -0.18
C ALA A 84 19.30 3.49 0.44
N HIS A 85 20.16 2.70 1.08
CA HIS A 85 21.30 3.18 1.88
C HIS A 85 20.92 4.31 2.83
N SER A 86 19.70 4.25 3.37
CA SER A 86 19.17 5.23 4.29
C SER A 86 19.88 5.13 5.65
N ASP A 87 20.28 6.28 6.20
CA ASP A 87 20.77 6.35 7.59
C ASP A 87 19.62 6.21 8.61
N ALA A 88 18.36 6.19 8.16
CA ALA A 88 17.21 5.96 9.02
C ALA A 88 17.22 4.54 9.58
N LYS A 89 16.94 4.39 10.87
CA LYS A 89 17.01 3.09 11.55
C LYS A 89 15.69 2.73 12.21
N VAL A 90 15.22 1.51 11.97
CA VAL A 90 14.16 0.91 12.79
C VAL A 90 14.82 0.37 14.06
N VAL A 91 14.50 0.98 15.20
CA VAL A 91 15.09 0.67 16.51
C VAL A 91 14.19 -0.18 17.38
N PHE A 92 12.90 -0.26 17.05
CA PHE A 92 11.92 -1.05 17.78
C PHE A 92 10.75 -1.46 16.86
N GLU A 93 10.25 -2.66 17.08
CA GLU A 93 9.10 -3.21 16.34
C GLU A 93 8.04 -3.63 17.34
N GLU A 94 6.89 -3.02 17.30
CA GLU A 94 5.72 -3.36 18.09
C GLU A 94 4.69 -4.07 17.22
N TYR A 95 4.19 -5.20 17.69
CA TYR A 95 3.14 -5.94 17.04
C TYR A 95 1.94 -6.07 17.96
N ALA A 96 0.76 -5.65 17.51
CA ALA A 96 -0.46 -5.75 18.26
C ALA A 96 -1.49 -6.66 17.56
N PRO A 97 -2.21 -7.52 18.28
CA PRO A 97 -3.26 -8.36 17.70
C PRO A 97 -4.29 -7.56 16.90
N PHE A 98 -4.89 -8.18 15.88
CA PHE A 98 -5.85 -7.51 14.98
C PHE A 98 -7.03 -6.85 15.74
N ALA A 99 -7.49 -7.48 16.81
CA ALA A 99 -8.62 -7.02 17.61
C ALA A 99 -8.24 -6.08 18.76
N THR A 100 -6.99 -5.57 18.79
CA THR A 100 -6.54 -4.65 19.86
C THR A 100 -7.33 -3.35 19.81
N THR A 101 -7.88 -2.96 20.95
CA THR A 101 -8.58 -1.68 21.16
C THR A 101 -7.90 -0.82 22.24
N ASP A 102 -7.05 -1.41 23.07
CA ASP A 102 -6.24 -0.70 24.08
C ASP A 102 -4.76 -0.75 23.67
N PHE A 103 -4.21 0.39 23.30
CA PHE A 103 -2.83 0.56 22.90
C PHE A 103 -1.91 1.12 23.99
N THR A 104 -2.36 1.18 25.25
CA THR A 104 -1.58 1.77 26.36
C THR A 104 -0.20 1.14 26.49
N ALA A 105 -0.14 -0.19 26.59
CA ALA A 105 1.12 -0.89 26.72
C ALA A 105 2.01 -0.77 25.47
N SER A 106 1.40 -0.80 24.27
CA SER A 106 2.13 -0.60 22.99
C SER A 106 2.70 0.81 22.89
N ALA A 107 1.90 1.84 23.22
CA ALA A 107 2.35 3.23 23.23
C ALA A 107 3.52 3.44 24.20
N GLN A 108 3.44 2.88 25.40
CA GLN A 108 4.51 2.97 26.39
C GLN A 108 5.82 2.38 25.87
N ARG A 109 5.80 1.15 25.30
CA ARG A 109 6.99 0.51 24.74
C ARG A 109 7.59 1.29 23.58
N LEU A 110 6.75 1.80 22.66
CA LEU A 110 7.15 2.62 21.53
C LEU A 110 7.83 3.92 22.00
N PHE A 111 7.25 4.59 22.98
CA PHE A 111 7.79 5.85 23.50
C PHE A 111 9.10 5.62 24.25
N ASP A 112 9.19 4.59 25.08
CA ASP A 112 10.42 4.23 25.80
C ASP A 112 11.56 3.89 24.84
N ALA A 113 11.25 3.24 23.70
CA ALA A 113 12.24 2.93 22.69
C ALA A 113 12.76 4.16 21.93
N LEU A 114 11.99 5.25 21.88
CA LEU A 114 12.29 6.44 21.07
C LEU A 114 12.70 7.68 21.87
N LYS A 115 12.14 7.92 23.08
CA LYS A 115 12.20 9.22 23.80
C LYS A 115 13.60 9.80 23.95
N ASP A 116 14.59 8.95 24.24
CA ASP A 116 15.98 9.35 24.50
C ASP A 116 16.90 9.24 23.28
N ARG A 117 16.35 8.88 22.10
CA ARG A 117 17.15 8.75 20.88
C ARG A 117 17.41 10.11 20.23
N PRO A 118 18.64 10.34 19.72
CA PRO A 118 18.94 11.54 18.94
C PRO A 118 18.27 11.43 17.55
N GLY A 119 17.94 12.59 16.94
CA GLY A 119 17.35 12.69 15.63
C GLY A 119 15.82 12.84 15.65
N ARG A 120 15.22 12.87 14.45
CA ARG A 120 13.76 12.92 14.28
C ARG A 120 13.16 11.54 14.56
N LYS A 121 12.32 11.45 15.56
CA LYS A 121 11.69 10.22 16.02
C LYS A 121 10.35 10.02 15.33
N ILE A 122 10.10 8.82 14.82
CA ILE A 122 8.87 8.52 14.06
C ILE A 122 8.32 7.17 14.50
N ILE A 123 7.01 7.10 14.73
CA ILE A 123 6.27 5.85 14.77
C ILE A 123 5.60 5.64 13.42
N ALA A 124 6.05 4.64 12.67
CA ALA A 124 5.45 4.23 11.40
C ALA A 124 4.36 3.19 11.66
N ILE A 125 3.12 3.50 11.26
CA ILE A 125 1.95 2.66 11.48
C ILE A 125 1.69 1.81 10.23
N ILE A 126 1.77 0.49 10.37
CA ILE A 126 1.53 -0.51 9.31
C ILE A 126 0.25 -1.26 9.67
N TRP A 127 -0.90 -0.70 9.29
CA TRP A 127 -2.20 -1.11 9.80
C TRP A 127 -3.26 -1.13 8.72
N ALA A 128 -4.07 -2.20 8.66
CA ALA A 128 -5.22 -2.32 7.79
C ALA A 128 -6.52 -2.22 8.59
N GLY A 129 -7.55 -1.54 8.05
CA GLY A 129 -8.80 -1.28 8.75
C GLY A 129 -8.74 -0.05 9.66
N PRO A 130 -9.55 0.03 10.72
CA PRO A 130 -9.54 1.15 11.66
C PRO A 130 -8.12 1.43 12.16
N SER A 131 -7.67 2.68 12.01
CA SER A 131 -6.29 3.06 12.30
C SER A 131 -6.11 3.34 13.78
N PRO A 132 -5.04 2.85 14.45
CA PRO A 132 -4.70 3.20 15.83
C PRO A 132 -4.09 4.60 15.97
N LEU A 133 -4.17 5.42 14.93
CA LEU A 133 -3.51 6.74 14.89
C LEU A 133 -4.03 7.66 16.00
N ALA A 134 -5.36 7.69 16.20
CA ALA A 134 -5.98 8.56 17.19
C ALA A 134 -5.62 8.10 18.62
N GLU A 135 -5.71 6.80 18.86
CA GLU A 135 -5.41 6.18 20.16
C GLU A 135 -3.95 6.42 20.56
N ILE A 136 -3.01 6.24 19.61
CA ILE A 136 -1.59 6.54 19.89
C ILE A 136 -1.36 8.05 20.06
N ALA A 137 -2.05 8.91 19.31
CA ALA A 137 -1.94 10.36 19.45
C ALA A 137 -2.47 10.89 20.79
N ASP A 138 -3.45 10.23 21.40
CA ASP A 138 -3.99 10.60 22.71
C ASP A 138 -2.94 10.52 23.84
N PHE A 139 -1.92 9.69 23.69
CA PHE A 139 -0.76 9.63 24.59
C PHE A 139 0.24 10.78 24.39
N LYS A 140 -0.04 11.72 23.46
CA LYS A 140 0.75 12.93 23.23
C LYS A 140 2.23 12.67 22.88
N PRO A 141 2.52 11.84 21.84
CA PRO A 141 3.90 11.51 21.44
C PRO A 141 4.75 12.74 21.11
N GLU A 142 4.12 13.85 20.68
CA GLU A 142 4.79 15.11 20.41
C GLU A 142 5.52 15.71 21.62
N ARG A 143 5.09 15.41 22.85
CA ARG A 143 5.79 15.81 24.10
C ARG A 143 7.18 15.18 24.20
N TYR A 144 7.41 14.08 23.52
CA TYR A 144 8.69 13.38 23.43
C TYR A 144 9.40 13.65 22.10
N GLY A 145 8.88 14.58 21.29
CA GLY A 145 9.39 14.87 19.96
C GLY A 145 9.16 13.72 18.95
N ILE A 146 8.17 12.89 19.18
CA ILE A 146 7.82 11.74 18.34
C ILE A 146 6.71 12.14 17.37
N ALA A 147 6.95 11.95 16.07
CA ALA A 147 5.96 12.13 15.02
C ALA A 147 5.29 10.78 14.69
N LEU A 148 4.01 10.83 14.30
CA LEU A 148 3.29 9.68 13.78
C LEU A 148 3.30 9.72 12.25
N SER A 149 3.53 8.58 11.59
CA SER A 149 3.42 8.41 10.15
C SER A 149 2.34 7.37 9.87
N PRO A 150 1.14 7.79 9.48
CA PRO A 150 0.09 6.86 9.10
C PRO A 150 0.37 6.28 7.71
N GLY A 151 0.07 5.00 7.53
CA GLY A 151 -0.03 4.41 6.21
C GLY A 151 -1.26 4.89 5.44
N GLY A 152 -1.30 4.64 4.14
CA GLY A 152 -2.52 4.84 3.35
C GLY A 152 -3.63 3.87 3.76
N ASN A 153 -4.88 4.33 3.68
CA ASN A 153 -6.05 3.54 4.02
C ASN A 153 -7.23 3.90 3.10
N ILE A 154 -8.38 3.27 3.30
CA ILE A 154 -9.63 3.65 2.62
C ILE A 154 -10.08 5.04 3.07
N LEU A 155 -10.78 5.77 2.20
CA LEU A 155 -11.20 7.15 2.46
C LEU A 155 -11.97 7.33 3.79
N PRO A 156 -12.94 6.45 4.15
CA PRO A 156 -13.64 6.59 5.43
C PRO A 156 -12.72 6.52 6.65
N VAL A 157 -11.69 5.68 6.62
CA VAL A 157 -10.70 5.59 7.70
C VAL A 157 -9.78 6.81 7.69
N MET A 158 -9.37 7.30 6.52
CA MET A 158 -8.51 8.48 6.42
C MET A 158 -9.17 9.77 6.89
N LYS A 159 -10.49 9.87 7.01
CA LYS A 159 -11.15 10.98 7.70
C LYS A 159 -10.64 11.17 9.12
N GLN A 160 -10.25 10.08 9.79
CA GLN A 160 -9.66 10.11 11.12
C GLN A 160 -8.28 10.79 11.15
N TYR A 161 -7.65 11.05 9.97
CA TYR A 161 -6.36 11.74 9.89
C TYR A 161 -6.50 13.27 9.97
N ARG A 162 -7.70 13.83 9.73
CA ARG A 162 -7.94 15.29 9.74
C ARG A 162 -7.42 16.03 10.98
N PRO A 163 -7.54 15.49 12.21
CA PRO A 163 -7.00 16.14 13.39
C PRO A 163 -5.47 16.21 13.45
N PHE A 164 -4.77 15.57 12.49
CA PHE A 164 -3.32 15.39 12.50
C PHE A 164 -2.64 16.00 11.26
N PRO A 165 -2.83 17.33 10.98
CA PRO A 165 -2.28 17.95 9.78
C PRO A 165 -0.75 17.86 9.76
N GLY A 166 -0.18 17.84 8.55
CA GLY A 166 1.26 17.78 8.36
C GLY A 166 1.89 16.40 8.52
N ARG A 167 1.13 15.36 8.92
CA ARG A 167 1.64 13.99 8.97
C ARG A 167 1.89 13.47 7.56
N GLU A 168 3.04 12.83 7.34
CA GLU A 168 3.46 12.27 6.05
C GLU A 168 3.34 10.75 6.08
N GLY A 169 2.98 10.16 4.95
CA GLY A 169 2.91 8.71 4.73
C GLY A 169 2.86 8.39 3.25
N ALA A 170 2.67 7.11 2.91
CA ALA A 170 2.50 6.69 1.53
C ALA A 170 1.16 5.98 1.33
N ILE A 171 0.63 6.07 0.11
CA ILE A 171 -0.65 5.50 -0.26
C ILE A 171 -0.63 4.94 -1.68
N TYR A 172 -1.40 3.87 -1.86
CA TYR A 172 -1.61 3.23 -3.15
C TYR A 172 -2.37 4.13 -4.14
N TYR A 173 -3.46 4.76 -3.69
CA TYR A 173 -4.30 5.62 -4.50
C TYR A 173 -5.05 6.62 -3.62
N TYR A 174 -5.13 7.85 -4.11
CA TYR A 174 -6.05 8.87 -3.61
C TYR A 174 -6.63 9.61 -4.82
N TYR A 175 -7.92 9.76 -4.88
CA TYR A 175 -8.67 10.19 -6.06
C TYR A 175 -8.17 11.50 -6.70
N GLY A 176 -7.63 12.40 -5.89
CA GLY A 176 -7.11 13.70 -6.34
C GLY A 176 -5.67 13.68 -6.88
N PHE A 177 -4.94 12.55 -6.80
CA PHE A 177 -3.53 12.50 -7.16
C PHE A 177 -3.28 12.16 -8.64
N PRO A 178 -3.82 11.08 -9.21
CA PRO A 178 -3.60 10.79 -10.62
C PRO A 178 -4.22 11.86 -11.52
N LYS A 179 -3.52 12.24 -12.59
CA LYS A 179 -3.97 13.25 -13.55
C LYS A 179 -4.07 12.62 -14.95
N ASN A 180 -5.17 11.90 -15.18
CA ASN A 180 -5.47 11.28 -16.47
C ASN A 180 -6.98 11.13 -16.65
N ALA A 181 -7.42 11.02 -17.91
CA ALA A 181 -8.84 10.97 -18.28
C ALA A 181 -9.59 9.79 -17.66
N MET A 182 -8.92 8.65 -17.44
CA MET A 182 -9.55 7.46 -16.83
C MET A 182 -9.87 7.70 -15.35
N ASN A 183 -8.96 8.36 -14.62
CA ASN A 183 -9.21 8.76 -13.24
C ASN A 183 -10.30 9.83 -13.14
N ASP A 184 -10.26 10.81 -14.02
CA ASP A 184 -11.26 11.89 -14.05
C ASP A 184 -12.67 11.33 -14.29
N TRP A 185 -12.78 10.37 -15.21
CA TRP A 185 -14.02 9.63 -15.46
C TRP A 185 -14.47 8.83 -14.23
N LEU A 186 -13.56 8.07 -13.60
CA LEU A 186 -13.85 7.28 -12.42
C LEU A 186 -14.34 8.15 -11.26
N VAL A 187 -13.67 9.26 -11.00
CA VAL A 187 -14.07 10.22 -9.94
C VAL A 187 -15.47 10.77 -10.22
N THR A 188 -15.72 11.21 -11.46
CA THR A 188 -17.00 11.79 -11.86
C THR A 188 -18.15 10.79 -11.72
N GLU A 189 -17.99 9.57 -12.24
CA GLU A 189 -19.02 8.53 -12.20
C GLU A 189 -19.26 8.00 -10.79
N HIS A 190 -18.21 7.86 -9.99
CA HIS A 190 -18.34 7.43 -8.59
C HIS A 190 -19.06 8.47 -7.76
N GLN A 191 -18.69 9.74 -7.90
CA GLN A 191 -19.37 10.86 -7.23
C GLN A 191 -20.86 10.91 -7.60
N LYS A 192 -21.18 10.74 -8.87
CA LYS A 192 -22.56 10.73 -9.36
C LYS A 192 -23.40 9.59 -8.78
N ARG A 193 -22.80 8.40 -8.63
CA ARG A 193 -23.53 7.19 -8.21
C ARG A 193 -23.61 7.03 -6.70
N PHE A 194 -22.57 7.44 -5.97
CA PHE A 194 -22.39 7.14 -4.56
C PHE A 194 -22.26 8.39 -3.67
N ASN A 195 -22.30 9.59 -4.25
CA ASN A 195 -22.11 10.87 -3.57
C ASN A 195 -20.82 10.96 -2.74
N MET A 196 -19.77 10.26 -3.20
CA MET A 196 -18.43 10.29 -2.62
C MET A 196 -17.39 9.97 -3.69
N PRO A 197 -16.13 10.43 -3.53
CA PRO A 197 -15.07 10.04 -4.46
C PRO A 197 -14.69 8.56 -4.31
N PRO A 198 -14.07 7.95 -5.34
CA PRO A 198 -13.57 6.58 -5.28
C PRO A 198 -12.39 6.46 -4.32
N ASP A 199 -12.28 5.32 -3.67
CA ASP A 199 -11.10 4.93 -2.92
C ASP A 199 -10.25 3.91 -3.70
N PHE A 200 -9.22 3.39 -3.05
CA PHE A 200 -8.31 2.47 -3.69
C PHE A 200 -8.94 1.11 -4.06
N PHE A 201 -10.01 0.68 -3.41
CA PHE A 201 -10.72 -0.54 -3.80
C PHE A 201 -11.46 -0.34 -5.13
N THR A 202 -12.12 0.81 -5.31
CA THR A 202 -12.76 1.15 -6.58
C THR A 202 -11.74 1.29 -7.70
N CYS A 203 -10.63 1.98 -7.43
CA CYS A 203 -9.53 2.12 -8.38
C CYS A 203 -8.93 0.75 -8.75
N GLY A 204 -8.69 -0.11 -7.77
CA GLY A 204 -8.16 -1.46 -7.99
C GLY A 204 -9.09 -2.34 -8.80
N GLY A 205 -10.39 -2.30 -8.50
CA GLY A 205 -11.42 -3.02 -9.28
C GLY A 205 -11.44 -2.58 -10.75
N MET A 206 -11.34 -1.26 -11.01
CA MET A 206 -11.25 -0.75 -12.38
C MET A 206 -9.93 -1.15 -13.06
N ALA A 207 -8.81 -1.14 -12.34
CA ALA A 207 -7.52 -1.60 -12.87
C ALA A 207 -7.58 -3.09 -13.25
N ALA A 208 -8.19 -3.92 -12.41
CA ALA A 208 -8.39 -5.34 -12.71
C ALA A 208 -9.27 -5.56 -13.96
N ALA A 209 -10.37 -4.82 -14.07
CA ALA A 209 -11.24 -4.87 -15.25
C ALA A 209 -10.49 -4.44 -16.53
N SER A 210 -9.71 -3.35 -16.46
CA SER A 210 -8.87 -2.88 -17.57
C SER A 210 -7.83 -3.93 -17.99
N ALA A 211 -7.19 -4.60 -17.03
CA ALA A 211 -6.25 -5.69 -17.32
C ALA A 211 -6.93 -6.84 -18.07
N VAL A 212 -8.15 -7.25 -17.63
CA VAL A 212 -8.91 -8.33 -18.29
C VAL A 212 -9.28 -7.94 -19.72
N VAL A 213 -9.83 -6.75 -19.93
CA VAL A 213 -10.24 -6.28 -21.27
C VAL A 213 -9.02 -6.20 -22.20
N THR A 214 -7.91 -5.64 -21.72
CA THR A 214 -6.67 -5.53 -22.51
C THR A 214 -6.13 -6.93 -22.87
N ALA A 215 -6.12 -7.87 -21.91
CA ALA A 215 -5.65 -9.23 -22.12
C ALA A 215 -6.49 -10.00 -23.14
N VAL A 216 -7.83 -9.93 -23.03
CA VAL A 216 -8.76 -10.61 -23.95
C VAL A 216 -8.62 -10.06 -25.36
N ASN A 217 -8.52 -8.74 -25.52
CA ASN A 217 -8.32 -8.11 -26.83
C ASN A 217 -6.96 -8.54 -27.44
N LYS A 218 -5.88 -8.53 -26.65
CA LYS A 218 -4.54 -8.92 -27.09
C LYS A 218 -4.44 -10.41 -27.45
N ALA A 219 -5.10 -11.29 -26.68
CA ALA A 219 -5.13 -12.73 -26.91
C ALA A 219 -6.07 -13.15 -28.03
N GLY A 220 -7.01 -12.27 -28.45
CA GLY A 220 -8.05 -12.57 -29.43
C GLY A 220 -9.09 -13.59 -28.93
N GLY A 221 -9.31 -13.69 -27.61
CA GLY A 221 -10.25 -14.60 -27.00
C GLY A 221 -9.95 -14.92 -25.53
N THR A 222 -10.59 -15.98 -25.01
CA THR A 222 -10.56 -16.35 -23.59
C THR A 222 -9.83 -17.66 -23.30
N ASP A 223 -9.05 -18.18 -24.25
CA ASP A 223 -8.20 -19.35 -24.02
C ASP A 223 -7.14 -19.03 -22.96
N THR A 224 -7.04 -19.89 -21.94
CA THR A 224 -6.19 -19.63 -20.77
C THR A 224 -4.71 -19.46 -21.15
N GLU A 225 -4.18 -20.32 -22.02
CA GLU A 225 -2.75 -20.26 -22.37
C GLU A 225 -2.44 -19.00 -23.20
N LYS A 226 -3.34 -18.62 -24.12
CA LYS A 226 -3.20 -17.37 -24.87
C LYS A 226 -3.30 -16.15 -23.97
N LEU A 227 -4.19 -16.18 -22.97
CA LEU A 227 -4.31 -15.08 -21.99
C LEU A 227 -3.03 -14.96 -21.16
N ILE A 228 -2.46 -16.06 -20.64
CA ILE A 228 -1.20 -16.03 -19.90
C ILE A 228 -0.10 -15.41 -20.76
N ALA A 229 0.08 -15.91 -21.99
CA ALA A 229 1.09 -15.39 -22.92
C ALA A 229 0.86 -13.89 -23.25
N ALA A 230 -0.39 -13.45 -23.35
CA ALA A 230 -0.73 -12.05 -23.61
C ALA A 230 -0.45 -11.16 -22.38
N MET A 231 -0.69 -11.68 -21.17
CA MET A 231 -0.56 -10.91 -19.91
C MET A 231 0.89 -10.81 -19.42
N GLU A 232 1.75 -11.78 -19.72
CA GLU A 232 3.18 -11.69 -19.36
C GLU A 232 3.85 -10.48 -20.02
N GLY A 233 4.31 -9.52 -19.21
CA GLY A 233 4.89 -8.27 -19.66
C GLY A 233 3.87 -7.27 -20.26
N MET A 234 2.57 -7.51 -20.10
CA MET A 234 1.53 -6.64 -20.63
C MET A 234 1.47 -5.30 -19.90
N GLU A 235 1.50 -4.23 -20.66
CA GLU A 235 1.16 -2.89 -20.18
C GLU A 235 -0.33 -2.63 -20.41
N PHE A 236 -0.96 -1.94 -19.47
CA PHE A 236 -2.37 -1.56 -19.55
C PHE A 236 -2.63 -0.26 -18.78
N ASP A 237 -3.59 0.52 -19.27
CA ASP A 237 -3.96 1.80 -18.66
C ASP A 237 -4.95 1.59 -17.52
N THR A 238 -4.80 2.40 -16.46
CA THR A 238 -5.62 2.37 -15.26
C THR A 238 -5.89 3.78 -14.74
N PRO A 239 -6.79 3.97 -13.78
CA PRO A 239 -6.96 5.28 -13.14
C PRO A 239 -5.68 5.83 -12.50
N LYS A 240 -4.73 4.97 -12.13
CA LYS A 240 -3.41 5.37 -11.63
C LYS A 240 -2.40 5.70 -12.73
N GLY A 241 -2.76 5.59 -13.99
CA GLY A 241 -1.86 5.60 -15.13
C GLY A 241 -1.49 4.19 -15.57
N ARG A 242 -0.36 4.06 -16.23
CA ARG A 242 0.08 2.79 -16.81
C ARG A 242 0.59 1.83 -15.74
N MET A 243 0.12 0.59 -15.79
CA MET A 243 0.64 -0.55 -15.05
C MET A 243 1.26 -1.57 -16.01
N VAL A 244 2.16 -2.41 -15.50
CA VAL A 244 2.76 -3.51 -16.27
C VAL A 244 2.81 -4.78 -15.43
N PHE A 245 2.34 -5.90 -15.96
CA PHE A 245 2.57 -7.20 -15.34
C PHE A 245 4.02 -7.61 -15.54
N ARG A 246 4.78 -7.72 -14.46
CA ARG A 246 6.12 -8.26 -14.52
C ARG A 246 6.07 -9.74 -14.94
N LYS A 247 6.91 -10.12 -15.91
CA LYS A 247 6.88 -11.46 -16.50
C LYS A 247 7.25 -12.55 -15.50
N ASP A 248 8.15 -12.25 -14.57
CA ASP A 248 8.76 -13.24 -13.67
C ASP A 248 7.77 -13.77 -12.61
N ASP A 249 6.88 -12.94 -12.09
CA ASP A 249 6.01 -13.27 -10.97
C ASP A 249 4.56 -12.80 -11.14
N HIS A 250 4.24 -12.19 -12.29
CA HIS A 250 2.92 -11.65 -12.63
C HIS A 250 2.39 -10.56 -11.67
N GLN A 251 3.29 -9.93 -10.91
CA GLN A 251 2.95 -8.75 -10.13
C GLN A 251 2.83 -7.53 -11.03
N ALA A 252 1.71 -6.80 -10.94
CA ALA A 252 1.62 -5.50 -11.59
C ALA A 252 2.51 -4.49 -10.87
N LEU A 253 3.45 -3.92 -11.63
CA LEU A 253 4.26 -2.78 -11.22
C LEU A 253 3.46 -1.50 -11.47
N GLN A 254 3.51 -0.57 -10.53
CA GLN A 254 2.68 0.63 -10.52
C GLN A 254 3.28 1.72 -9.65
N SER A 255 2.94 2.98 -9.93
CA SER A 255 3.33 4.09 -9.07
C SER A 255 2.64 4.05 -7.71
N MET A 256 3.28 4.65 -6.71
CA MET A 256 2.74 4.92 -5.37
C MET A 256 2.87 6.41 -5.08
N TYR A 257 2.25 6.90 -4.02
CA TYR A 257 2.20 8.33 -3.72
C TYR A 257 2.62 8.61 -2.29
N VAL A 258 3.53 9.58 -2.11
CA VAL A 258 3.80 10.17 -0.79
C VAL A 258 2.81 11.31 -0.59
N PHE A 259 2.13 11.29 0.53
CA PHE A 259 1.14 12.29 0.90
C PHE A 259 1.50 13.03 2.19
N LYS A 260 0.84 14.16 2.37
CA LYS A 260 0.78 14.91 3.62
C LYS A 260 -0.68 15.19 3.95
N VAL A 261 -1.04 15.03 5.22
CA VAL A 261 -2.41 15.35 5.69
C VAL A 261 -2.62 16.85 5.64
N LYS A 262 -3.71 17.30 5.01
CA LYS A 262 -4.09 18.71 4.88
C LYS A 262 -4.47 19.36 6.20
N SER A 263 -4.22 20.65 6.31
CA SER A 263 -4.73 21.51 7.39
C SER A 263 -6.07 22.17 7.06
N ASP A 264 -6.38 22.33 5.76
CA ASP A 264 -7.42 23.23 5.23
C ASP A 264 -8.24 22.58 4.11
N GLY A 265 -8.59 21.30 4.26
CA GLY A 265 -9.41 20.57 3.30
C GLY A 265 -10.77 21.25 3.05
N LYS A 266 -11.14 21.39 1.77
CA LYS A 266 -12.35 22.12 1.30
C LYS A 266 -13.66 21.39 1.64
N ASP A 267 -13.62 20.08 1.76
CA ASP A 267 -14.75 19.21 2.08
C ASP A 267 -14.31 18.01 2.93
N GLU A 268 -15.24 17.11 3.22
CA GLU A 268 -14.98 15.96 4.09
C GLU A 268 -14.01 14.91 3.48
N TRP A 269 -13.77 14.97 2.16
CA TRP A 269 -12.91 14.05 1.43
C TRP A 269 -11.59 14.67 0.99
N ASP A 270 -11.46 15.99 1.05
CA ASP A 270 -10.22 16.70 0.70
C ASP A 270 -9.22 16.61 1.85
N LEU A 271 -8.57 15.46 1.99
CA LEU A 271 -7.80 15.05 3.15
C LEU A 271 -6.28 15.19 2.98
N LEU A 272 -5.79 15.05 1.74
CA LEU A 272 -4.39 14.84 1.47
C LEU A 272 -3.85 15.78 0.40
N ASP A 273 -2.63 16.27 0.63
CA ASP A 273 -1.77 16.88 -0.39
C ASP A 273 -0.80 15.85 -0.96
N LEU A 274 -0.62 15.89 -2.27
CA LEU A 274 0.43 15.12 -2.92
C LEU A 274 1.79 15.76 -2.61
N VAL A 275 2.69 15.00 -2.00
CA VAL A 275 4.09 15.41 -1.81
C VAL A 275 4.89 15.04 -3.05
N ARG A 276 4.79 13.76 -3.49
CA ARG A 276 5.34 13.29 -4.74
C ARG A 276 4.76 11.94 -5.17
N GLU A 277 4.81 11.67 -6.44
CA GLU A 277 4.66 10.33 -6.98
C GLU A 277 5.98 9.57 -6.85
N ILE A 278 5.91 8.28 -6.50
CA ILE A 278 7.01 7.33 -6.54
C ILE A 278 6.78 6.47 -7.78
N THR A 279 7.62 6.62 -8.77
CA THR A 279 7.48 5.92 -10.06
C THR A 279 7.82 4.43 -9.93
N ILE A 280 7.44 3.63 -10.92
CA ILE A 280 7.76 2.20 -10.98
C ILE A 280 9.26 1.95 -10.84
N SER A 281 10.10 2.78 -11.46
CA SER A 281 11.57 2.65 -11.42
C SER A 281 12.16 2.95 -10.03
N GLU A 282 11.45 3.68 -9.19
CA GLU A 282 11.86 4.00 -7.81
C GLU A 282 11.33 2.99 -6.78
N LEU A 283 10.57 1.97 -7.23
CA LEU A 283 9.99 0.93 -6.40
C LEU A 283 10.65 -0.43 -6.75
N PRO A 284 11.82 -0.75 -6.20
CA PRO A 284 12.50 -2.02 -6.47
C PRO A 284 11.80 -3.17 -5.76
N VAL A 285 10.64 -3.57 -6.27
CA VAL A 285 9.83 -4.66 -5.70
C VAL A 285 10.57 -5.99 -5.89
N PRO A 286 10.92 -6.71 -4.82
CA PRO A 286 11.69 -7.94 -4.94
C PRO A 286 10.89 -9.05 -5.61
N ILE A 287 11.56 -9.89 -6.43
CA ILE A 287 11.02 -11.12 -6.99
C ILE A 287 11.27 -12.23 -5.96
N ARG A 288 10.21 -12.88 -5.50
CA ARG A 288 10.29 -13.87 -4.41
C ARG A 288 9.75 -15.25 -4.78
N ASN A 289 9.24 -15.41 -6.00
CA ASN A 289 8.82 -16.71 -6.50
C ASN A 289 10.03 -17.55 -6.97
N LYS A 290 9.78 -18.84 -7.09
CA LYS A 290 10.68 -19.78 -7.75
C LYS A 290 10.02 -20.19 -9.05
N ARG A 291 10.39 -19.55 -10.16
CA ARG A 291 9.93 -19.91 -11.50
C ARG A 291 10.76 -21.07 -12.06
#